data_79336d452e335909d9b2117a9745237d
#
_entry.id   79336d452e335909d9b2117a9745237d
#
_cell.length_a   1.000
_cell.length_b   1.000
_cell.length_c   1.000
_cell.angle_alpha   90.00
_cell.angle_beta   90.00
_cell.angle_gamma   90.00
#
_symmetry.space_group_name_H-M   'P 1'
#
loop_
_entity.id
_entity.type
_entity.pdbx_description
1 polymer ?
#
loop_
_entity_poly.entity_id
_entity_poly.type
_entity_poly.pdbx_seq_one_letter_code
_entity_poly.pdbx_strand_id
1 'polypeptide(L)'
;MTSEVMAVMQSAPQTGRIKEVLMKLRLFSVTAVFAAFSIYTAIVVMNHGYTGFLELALTGAWGAQMFIDLCIALLLFTIWMVPDAREHGIPAWPYFLAILTTGSVGALAYLVHRTAKAQPLNRSNKGTVPFSEGLIG
;
A
#
# COMPACT_ATOMS: atom_id res chain seq x y z
N MET A 1 3.53 40.16 -21.47
CA MET A 1 2.47 39.14 -21.33
C MET A 1 2.85 37.79 -21.88
N THR A 2 3.77 37.66 -22.78
CA THR A 2 4.14 36.36 -23.41
C THR A 2 5.17 35.53 -22.63
N SER A 3 6.01 36.12 -21.81
CA SER A 3 7.05 35.42 -21.06
C SER A 3 6.52 34.64 -19.83
N GLU A 4 5.52 35.19 -19.13
CA GLU A 4 4.90 34.48 -17.99
C GLU A 4 4.06 33.30 -18.41
N VAL A 5 3.34 33.37 -19.52
CA VAL A 5 2.54 32.27 -20.07
C VAL A 5 3.45 31.12 -20.52
N MET A 6 4.61 31.40 -21.09
CA MET A 6 5.60 30.37 -21.45
C MET A 6 6.21 29.70 -20.22
N ALA A 7 6.48 30.43 -19.13
CA ALA A 7 7.00 29.85 -17.89
C ALA A 7 5.98 28.91 -17.23
N VAL A 8 4.70 29.27 -17.25
CA VAL A 8 3.62 28.42 -16.71
C VAL A 8 3.40 27.17 -17.57
N MET A 9 3.53 27.27 -18.89
CA MET A 9 3.46 26.09 -19.77
C MET A 9 4.64 25.13 -19.63
N GLN A 10 5.82 25.61 -19.24
CA GLN A 10 6.99 24.75 -19.01
C GLN A 10 6.97 24.03 -17.66
N SER A 11 6.20 24.51 -16.68
CA SER A 11 6.12 23.90 -15.35
C SER A 11 5.16 22.70 -15.27
N ALA A 12 4.20 22.60 -16.16
CA ALA A 12 3.17 21.56 -16.15
C ALA A 12 3.70 20.10 -16.34
N PRO A 13 4.68 19.80 -17.20
CA PRO A 13 5.17 18.44 -17.37
C PRO A 13 6.03 17.91 -16.21
N GLN A 14 6.64 18.80 -15.44
CA GLN A 14 7.50 18.42 -14.31
C GLN A 14 6.70 17.83 -13.14
N THR A 15 5.55 18.38 -12.85
CA THR A 15 4.70 17.94 -11.74
C THR A 15 4.16 16.51 -11.94
N GLY A 16 3.84 16.13 -13.17
CA GLY A 16 3.40 14.77 -13.52
C GLY A 16 4.49 13.73 -13.31
N ARG A 17 5.72 14.06 -13.74
CA ARG A 17 6.88 13.17 -13.60
C ARG A 17 7.27 12.96 -12.14
N ILE A 18 7.26 14.01 -11.32
CA ILE A 18 7.55 13.93 -9.89
C ILE A 18 6.53 13.04 -9.17
N LYS A 19 5.25 13.20 -9.44
CA LYS A 19 4.19 12.34 -8.86
C LYS A 19 4.37 10.88 -9.22
N GLU A 20 4.73 10.59 -10.47
CA GLU A 20 4.97 9.21 -10.92
C GLU A 20 6.19 8.58 -10.24
N VAL A 21 7.28 9.33 -10.11
CA VAL A 21 8.50 8.88 -9.41
C VAL A 21 8.21 8.64 -7.92
N LEU A 22 7.52 9.55 -7.25
CA LEU A 22 7.14 9.41 -5.85
C LEU A 22 6.23 8.19 -5.62
N MET A 23 5.30 7.93 -6.53
CA MET A 23 4.41 6.76 -6.44
C MET A 23 5.17 5.45 -6.63
N LYS A 24 6.10 5.38 -7.58
CA LYS A 24 6.97 4.22 -7.78
C LYS A 24 7.90 4.00 -6.58
N LEU A 25 8.48 5.06 -6.04
CA LEU A 25 9.35 5.00 -4.86
C LEU A 25 8.57 4.50 -3.64
N ARG A 26 7.35 5.00 -3.43
CA ARG A 26 6.47 4.56 -2.34
C ARG A 26 6.11 3.08 -2.47
N LEU A 27 5.75 2.63 -3.66
CA LEU A 27 5.46 1.21 -3.91
C LEU A 27 6.70 0.34 -3.65
N PHE A 28 7.85 0.74 -4.17
CA PHE A 28 9.10 0.03 -3.97
C PHE A 28 9.47 -0.07 -2.48
N SER A 29 9.36 1.03 -1.73
CA SER A 29 9.65 1.05 -0.29
C SER A 29 8.72 0.13 0.49
N VAL A 30 7.42 0.18 0.26
CA VAL A 30 6.44 -0.68 0.96
C VAL A 30 6.69 -2.15 0.62
N THR A 31 6.97 -2.48 -0.64
CA THR A 31 7.27 -3.84 -1.09
C THR A 31 8.59 -4.36 -0.50
N ALA A 32 9.61 -3.52 -0.44
CA ALA A 32 10.91 -3.89 0.15
C ALA A 32 10.78 -4.18 1.66
N VAL A 33 10.07 -3.33 2.40
CA VAL A 33 9.78 -3.55 3.82
C VAL A 33 8.97 -4.83 4.02
N PHE A 34 7.95 -5.05 3.20
CA PHE A 34 7.15 -6.27 3.25
C PHE A 34 7.99 -7.52 3.02
N ALA A 35 8.84 -7.55 1.98
CA ALA A 35 9.69 -8.69 1.67
C ALA A 35 10.70 -8.97 2.80
N ALA A 36 11.41 -7.94 3.27
CA ALA A 36 12.39 -8.06 4.35
C ALA A 36 11.74 -8.58 5.64
N PHE A 37 10.59 -8.01 6.02
CA PHE A 37 9.88 -8.41 7.22
C PHE A 37 9.30 -9.82 7.13
N SER A 38 8.77 -10.21 5.96
CA SER A 38 8.25 -11.57 5.73
C SER A 38 9.34 -12.64 5.82
N ILE A 39 10.52 -12.36 5.24
CA ILE A 39 11.68 -13.26 5.34
C ILE A 39 12.13 -13.39 6.79
N TYR A 40 12.26 -12.27 7.50
CA TYR A 40 12.64 -12.27 8.91
C TYR A 40 11.64 -13.08 9.76
N THR A 41 10.34 -12.86 9.58
CA THR A 41 9.29 -13.60 10.29
C THR A 41 9.37 -15.09 10.00
N ALA A 42 9.57 -15.49 8.74
CA ALA A 42 9.73 -16.89 8.36
C ALA A 42 10.92 -17.54 9.08
N ILE A 43 12.07 -16.87 9.11
CA ILE A 43 13.27 -17.36 9.81
C ILE A 43 13.00 -17.53 11.31
N VAL A 44 12.36 -16.56 11.94
CA VAL A 44 12.03 -16.61 13.37
C VAL A 44 11.08 -17.76 13.68
N VAL A 45 10.02 -17.93 12.89
CA VAL A 45 9.06 -19.01 13.07
C VAL A 45 9.70 -20.39 12.87
N MET A 46 10.60 -20.53 11.88
CA MET A 46 11.31 -21.80 11.65
C MET A 46 12.26 -22.18 12.78
N ASN A 47 12.89 -21.20 13.43
CA ASN A 47 13.88 -21.45 14.49
C ASN A 47 13.26 -21.59 15.88
N HIS A 48 12.18 -20.87 16.18
CA HIS A 48 11.59 -20.78 17.52
C HIS A 48 10.17 -21.38 17.62
N GLY A 49 9.62 -21.82 16.50
CA GLY A 49 8.23 -22.28 16.42
C GLY A 49 7.22 -21.14 16.46
N TYR A 50 5.98 -21.47 16.11
CA TYR A 50 4.89 -20.47 16.08
C TYR A 50 4.46 -20.03 17.50
N THR A 51 4.65 -20.89 18.52
CA THR A 51 4.29 -20.62 19.91
C THR A 51 5.28 -19.72 20.65
N GLY A 52 6.52 -19.57 20.16
CA GLY A 52 7.54 -18.76 20.81
C GLY A 52 7.14 -17.29 20.98
N PHE A 53 6.31 -16.77 20.09
CA PHE A 53 5.75 -15.41 20.22
C PHE A 53 4.78 -15.30 21.41
N LEU A 54 3.96 -16.32 21.64
CA LEU A 54 3.02 -16.35 22.75
C LEU A 54 3.75 -16.52 24.09
N GLU A 55 4.79 -17.35 24.12
CA GLU A 55 5.66 -17.51 25.31
C GLU A 55 6.31 -16.17 25.69
N LEU A 56 6.83 -15.42 24.71
CA LEU A 56 7.41 -14.09 24.94
C LEU A 56 6.37 -13.13 25.54
N ALA A 57 5.12 -13.16 25.05
CA ALA A 57 4.04 -12.33 25.58
C ALA A 57 3.67 -12.70 27.03
N LEU A 58 3.81 -13.97 27.42
CA LEU A 58 3.46 -14.47 28.75
C LEU A 58 4.63 -14.43 29.74
N THR A 59 5.86 -14.23 29.31
CA THR A 59 7.07 -14.30 30.17
C THR A 59 7.23 -13.10 31.08
N GLY A 60 6.45 -12.00 30.92
CA GLY A 60 6.53 -10.85 31.81
C GLY A 60 5.61 -9.71 31.42
N ALA A 61 5.47 -8.75 32.33
CA ALA A 61 4.58 -7.59 32.15
C ALA A 61 4.91 -6.78 30.88
N TRP A 62 6.19 -6.63 30.53
CA TRP A 62 6.63 -5.92 29.33
C TRP A 62 6.24 -6.66 28.05
N GLY A 63 6.38 -8.00 28.02
CA GLY A 63 5.94 -8.81 26.89
C GLY A 63 4.44 -8.74 26.68
N ALA A 64 3.67 -8.86 27.76
CA ALA A 64 2.21 -8.72 27.72
C ALA A 64 1.78 -7.32 27.23
N GLN A 65 2.41 -6.26 27.68
CA GLN A 65 2.11 -4.90 27.25
C GLN A 65 2.39 -4.70 25.77
N MET A 66 3.55 -5.15 25.27
CA MET A 66 3.89 -5.07 23.83
C MET A 66 2.91 -5.87 22.97
N PHE A 67 2.47 -7.03 23.46
CA PHE A 67 1.48 -7.85 22.75
C PHE A 67 0.13 -7.15 22.65
N ILE A 68 -0.34 -6.56 23.75
CA ILE A 68 -1.61 -5.82 23.78
C ILE A 68 -1.54 -4.60 22.84
N ASP A 69 -0.44 -3.86 22.87
CA ASP A 69 -0.23 -2.71 21.98
C ASP A 69 -0.28 -3.11 20.51
N LEU A 70 0.38 -4.21 20.14
CA LEU A 70 0.33 -4.78 18.80
C LEU A 70 -1.11 -5.17 18.41
N CYS A 71 -1.86 -5.82 19.30
CA CYS A 71 -3.25 -6.19 19.06
C CYS A 71 -4.13 -4.97 18.81
N ILE A 72 -3.96 -3.91 19.60
CA ILE A 72 -4.69 -2.65 19.44
C ILE A 72 -4.33 -2.01 18.09
N ALA A 73 -3.05 -1.94 17.74
CA ALA A 73 -2.61 -1.39 16.46
C ALA A 73 -3.19 -2.15 15.25
N LEU A 74 -3.18 -3.49 15.30
CA LEU A 74 -3.77 -4.32 14.24
C LEU A 74 -5.29 -4.18 14.17
N LEU A 75 -5.97 -4.01 15.31
CA LEU A 75 -7.39 -3.76 15.36
C LEU A 75 -7.74 -2.43 14.69
N LEU A 76 -7.05 -1.35 15.05
CA LEU A 76 -7.22 -0.03 14.45
C LEU A 76 -6.96 -0.05 12.95
N PHE A 77 -5.89 -0.74 12.54
CA PHE A 77 -5.59 -0.93 11.12
C PHE A 77 -6.72 -1.67 10.39
N THR A 78 -7.26 -2.71 10.99
CA THR A 78 -8.36 -3.50 10.40
C THR A 78 -9.63 -2.65 10.25
N ILE A 79 -9.98 -1.84 11.24
CA ILE A 79 -11.13 -0.93 11.19
C ILE A 79 -10.97 0.07 10.03
N TRP A 80 -9.76 0.58 9.82
CA TRP A 80 -9.45 1.48 8.70
C TRP A 80 -9.44 0.73 7.34
N MET A 81 -8.90 -0.49 7.31
CA MET A 81 -8.75 -1.29 6.09
C MET A 81 -10.10 -1.68 5.47
N VAL A 82 -11.11 -2.01 6.28
CA VAL A 82 -12.39 -2.53 5.78
C VAL A 82 -13.11 -1.55 4.86
N PRO A 83 -13.33 -0.27 5.22
CA PRO A 83 -13.93 0.71 4.33
C PRO A 83 -13.04 1.01 3.12
N ASP A 84 -11.73 1.16 3.32
CA ASP A 84 -10.77 1.42 2.25
C ASP A 84 -10.76 0.29 1.19
N ALA A 85 -10.82 -0.96 1.63
CA ALA A 85 -10.89 -2.13 0.74
C ALA A 85 -12.18 -2.13 -0.11
N ARG A 86 -13.30 -1.73 0.47
CA ARG A 86 -14.58 -1.62 -0.25
C ARG A 86 -14.53 -0.54 -1.33
N GLU A 87 -13.95 0.61 -1.04
CA GLU A 87 -13.80 1.70 -2.01
C GLU A 87 -12.91 1.30 -3.21
N HIS A 88 -11.90 0.46 -2.98
CA HIS A 88 -10.98 0.01 -4.02
C HIS A 88 -11.41 -1.32 -4.69
N GLY A 89 -12.56 -1.87 -4.34
CA GLY A 89 -13.04 -3.15 -4.87
C GLY A 89 -12.10 -4.32 -4.56
N ILE A 90 -11.46 -4.28 -3.37
CA ILE A 90 -10.57 -5.33 -2.87
C ILE A 90 -11.35 -6.16 -1.85
N PRO A 91 -11.40 -7.51 -1.97
CA PRO A 91 -12.03 -8.32 -0.94
C PRO A 91 -11.22 -8.22 0.37
N ALA A 92 -11.84 -7.67 1.43
CA ALA A 92 -11.17 -7.46 2.72
C ALA A 92 -10.93 -8.78 3.48
N TRP A 93 -11.77 -9.78 3.26
CA TRP A 93 -11.78 -11.04 4.01
C TRP A 93 -10.44 -11.80 4.02
N PRO A 94 -9.74 -12.04 2.88
CA PRO A 94 -8.49 -12.78 2.92
C PRO A 94 -7.38 -12.02 3.67
N TYR A 95 -7.40 -10.69 3.61
CA TYR A 95 -6.43 -9.88 4.36
C TYR A 95 -6.73 -9.84 5.84
N PHE A 96 -8.00 -9.87 6.23
CA PHE A 96 -8.39 -10.02 7.63
C PHE A 96 -7.87 -11.34 8.23
N LEU A 97 -8.05 -12.45 7.51
CA LEU A 97 -7.48 -13.75 7.93
C LEU A 97 -5.95 -13.72 7.96
N ALA A 98 -5.32 -13.10 6.98
CA ALA A 98 -3.86 -12.96 6.96
C ALA A 98 -3.36 -12.13 8.16
N ILE A 99 -4.02 -11.04 8.51
CA ILE A 99 -3.70 -10.23 9.69
C ILE A 99 -3.86 -11.06 10.97
N LEU A 100 -4.92 -11.84 11.08
CA LEU A 100 -5.19 -12.67 12.25
C LEU A 100 -4.13 -13.77 12.45
N THR A 101 -3.62 -14.35 11.36
CA THR A 101 -2.64 -15.45 11.41
C THR A 101 -1.19 -14.98 11.42
N THR A 102 -0.84 -13.95 10.67
CA THR A 102 0.54 -13.47 10.49
C THR A 102 0.77 -12.05 11.04
N GLY A 103 -0.26 -11.41 11.59
CA GLY A 103 -0.16 -10.06 12.16
C GLY A 103 0.18 -9.01 11.11
N SER A 104 1.27 -8.30 11.33
CA SER A 104 1.73 -7.18 10.49
C SER A 104 2.08 -7.58 9.04
N VAL A 105 2.43 -8.85 8.78
CA VAL A 105 2.68 -9.34 7.41
C VAL A 105 1.40 -9.26 6.58
N GLY A 106 0.25 -9.64 7.13
CA GLY A 106 -1.05 -9.52 6.47
C GLY A 106 -1.42 -8.07 6.17
N ALA A 107 -1.16 -7.15 7.11
CA ALA A 107 -1.39 -5.72 6.91
C ALA A 107 -0.52 -5.14 5.78
N LEU A 108 0.76 -5.51 5.74
CA LEU A 108 1.68 -5.09 4.68
C LEU A 108 1.29 -5.67 3.31
N ALA A 109 0.83 -6.93 3.26
CA ALA A 109 0.33 -7.54 2.02
C ALA A 109 -0.86 -6.77 1.45
N TYR A 110 -1.78 -6.31 2.29
CA TYR A 110 -2.88 -5.45 1.88
C TYR A 110 -2.38 -4.13 1.28
N LEU A 111 -1.44 -3.45 1.95
CA LEU A 111 -0.88 -2.19 1.46
C LEU A 111 -0.17 -2.34 0.11
N VAL A 112 0.57 -3.42 -0.09
CA VAL A 112 1.21 -3.73 -1.39
C VAL A 112 0.17 -3.92 -2.48
N HIS A 113 -0.87 -4.73 -2.23
CA HIS A 113 -1.94 -4.96 -3.20
C HIS A 113 -2.72 -3.68 -3.54
N ARG A 114 -3.06 -2.90 -2.52
CA ARG A 114 -3.73 -1.60 -2.69
C ARG A 114 -2.91 -0.64 -3.57
N THR A 115 -1.61 -0.53 -3.28
CA THR A 115 -0.70 0.35 -4.02
C THR A 115 -0.51 -0.12 -5.46
N ALA A 116 -0.46 -1.42 -5.69
CA ALA A 116 -0.37 -2.00 -7.02
C ALA A 116 -1.66 -1.76 -7.84
N LYS A 117 -2.84 -1.85 -7.22
CA LYS A 117 -4.12 -1.55 -7.88
C LYS A 117 -4.30 -0.07 -8.22
N ALA A 118 -3.71 0.84 -7.46
CA ALA A 118 -3.79 2.28 -7.72
C ALA A 118 -3.04 2.73 -8.98
N GLN A 119 -2.27 1.86 -9.63
CA GLN A 119 -1.46 2.18 -10.81
C GLN A 119 -2.17 2.10 -12.19
N PRO A 120 -3.32 1.43 -12.42
CA PRO A 120 -3.81 1.17 -13.79
C PRO A 120 -4.46 2.35 -14.50
N LEU A 121 -4.81 3.44 -13.84
CA LEU A 121 -5.68 4.47 -14.44
C LEU A 121 -4.99 5.44 -15.41
N ASN A 122 -3.68 5.34 -15.63
CA ASN A 122 -2.98 6.28 -16.50
C ASN A 122 -2.57 5.71 -17.88
N ARG A 123 -3.00 4.50 -18.23
CA ARG A 123 -2.66 3.89 -19.54
C ARG A 123 -3.74 4.02 -20.61
N SER A 124 -4.97 4.35 -20.24
CA SER A 124 -6.10 4.31 -21.19
C SER A 124 -6.45 5.63 -21.87
N ASN A 125 -5.82 6.76 -21.49
CA ASN A 125 -6.20 8.06 -22.05
C ASN A 125 -5.16 8.68 -23.00
N LYS A 126 -4.32 7.84 -23.62
CA LYS A 126 -3.39 8.29 -24.67
C LYS A 126 -3.82 7.80 -26.07
N GLY A 127 -5.03 7.98 -26.46
CA GLY A 127 -5.37 7.65 -27.81
C GLY A 127 -6.86 7.58 -28.09
N THR A 128 -7.49 8.70 -28.14
CA THR A 128 -8.52 9.02 -29.15
C THR A 128 -8.98 10.45 -28.88
N VAL A 129 -8.32 11.40 -29.50
CA VAL A 129 -8.96 12.65 -29.85
C VAL A 129 -9.78 12.30 -31.09
N PRO A 130 -11.10 12.30 -31.03
CA PRO A 130 -11.86 12.24 -32.27
C PRO A 130 -11.61 13.57 -33.00
N PHE A 131 -10.84 13.48 -34.03
CA PHE A 131 -10.78 14.53 -35.04
C PHE A 131 -12.19 14.59 -35.66
N SER A 132 -13.01 15.48 -35.12
CA SER A 132 -14.25 15.85 -35.82
C SER A 132 -13.86 16.75 -36.98
N GLU A 133 -13.65 16.16 -38.14
CA GLU A 133 -13.79 16.89 -39.37
C GLU A 133 -15.21 17.43 -39.44
N GLY A 134 -15.36 18.70 -39.06
CA GLY A 134 -16.57 19.46 -39.30
C GLY A 134 -16.67 19.78 -40.78
N LEU A 135 -17.60 19.26 -41.35
CA LEU A 135 -18.61 19.79 -42.24
C LEU A 135 -18.33 21.21 -42.73
N ILE A 136 -17.91 21.29 -43.96
CA ILE A 136 -18.22 22.36 -44.85
C ILE A 136 -19.29 21.83 -45.82
N GLY A 137 -20.43 22.40 -45.72
CA GLY A 137 -21.53 22.24 -46.66
C GLY A 137 -22.46 23.43 -46.50
#